data_18037c6b7f2ab33d00440284b99bfa60
#
_entry.id   18037c6b7f2ab33d00440284b99bfa60
#
_cell.length_a   1.000
_cell.length_b   1.000
_cell.length_c   1.000
_cell.angle_alpha   90.00
_cell.angle_beta   90.00
_cell.angle_gamma   90.00
#
_symmetry.space_group_name_H-M   'P 1'
#
loop_
_entity.id
_entity.type
_entity.pdbx_description
1 polymer ?
#
loop_
_entity_poly.entity_id
_entity_poly.type
_entity_poly.pdbx_seq_one_letter_code
_entity_poly.pdbx_strand_id
1 'polypeptide(L)'
;MNNKQGVTVYTTTATSTIPYIRGTSKTIARILRPYNIRVAHKPIFTLQRLLTNVKGKDESEDRPGAVYKMNCCDCQATYIGETGRNLTMRLTEHKWATKKGDLNNNTAEHHLKTSHAIDWVSATCLTYSTNYYRQITLESWFTNLEQTALNRCQPLPTPYERLLNRKQ
;
A
#
# COMPACT_ATOMS: atom_id res chain seq x y z
N MET A 1 -55.72 0.76 -27.74
CA MET A 1 -55.18 -0.30 -26.89
C MET A 1 -53.89 0.24 -26.26
N ASN A 2 -53.97 0.72 -25.01
CA ASN A 2 -52.85 1.34 -24.29
C ASN A 2 -52.10 0.23 -23.53
N ASN A 3 -50.89 -0.10 -24.00
CA ASN A 3 -50.01 -1.01 -23.33
C ASN A 3 -49.29 -0.29 -22.20
N LYS A 4 -49.83 -0.35 -20.98
CA LYS A 4 -49.15 0.10 -19.75
C LYS A 4 -48.07 -0.95 -19.45
N GLN A 5 -46.82 -0.63 -19.79
CA GLN A 5 -45.66 -1.38 -19.27
C GLN A 5 -45.65 -1.25 -17.76
N GLY A 6 -45.87 -2.36 -17.05
CA GLY A 6 -45.84 -2.41 -15.60
C GLY A 6 -44.41 -2.10 -15.11
N VAL A 7 -44.26 -1.01 -14.39
CA VAL A 7 -43.03 -0.69 -13.66
C VAL A 7 -42.93 -1.66 -12.50
N THR A 8 -42.06 -2.64 -12.63
CA THR A 8 -41.77 -3.58 -11.53
C THR A 8 -41.04 -2.80 -10.45
N VAL A 9 -41.74 -2.45 -9.39
CA VAL A 9 -41.16 -1.80 -8.21
C VAL A 9 -40.38 -2.88 -7.44
N TYR A 10 -39.05 -2.92 -7.59
CA TYR A 10 -38.21 -3.79 -6.80
C TYR A 10 -38.03 -3.18 -5.39
N THR A 11 -38.57 -3.84 -4.37
CA THR A 11 -38.28 -3.47 -2.97
C THR A 11 -36.83 -3.81 -2.65
N THR A 12 -36.04 -2.78 -2.36
CA THR A 12 -34.61 -2.95 -1.99
C THR A 12 -34.51 -3.60 -0.62
N THR A 13 -33.96 -4.82 -0.54
CA THR A 13 -33.75 -5.55 0.72
C THR A 13 -32.49 -5.08 1.44
N ALA A 14 -31.44 -4.73 0.70
CA ALA A 14 -30.18 -4.26 1.27
C ALA A 14 -29.49 -3.27 0.34
N THR A 15 -28.60 -2.44 0.90
CA THR A 15 -27.72 -1.55 0.14
C THR A 15 -26.27 -1.90 0.45
N SER A 16 -25.49 -2.25 -0.57
CA SER A 16 -24.05 -2.44 -0.48
C SER A 16 -23.31 -1.24 -1.03
N THR A 17 -22.29 -0.77 -0.32
CA THR A 17 -21.47 0.36 -0.76
C THR A 17 -20.13 -0.15 -1.27
N ILE A 18 -19.81 0.13 -2.54
CA ILE A 18 -18.55 -0.29 -3.17
C ILE A 18 -17.83 0.91 -3.78
N PRO A 19 -16.47 0.88 -3.87
CA PRO A 19 -15.73 1.87 -4.65
C PRO A 19 -16.17 1.86 -6.12
N TYR A 20 -16.20 3.04 -6.76
CA TYR A 20 -16.46 3.11 -8.20
C TYR A 20 -15.22 2.72 -8.98
N ILE A 21 -15.28 1.62 -9.73
CA ILE A 21 -14.25 1.17 -10.66
C ILE A 21 -14.89 1.08 -12.04
N ARG A 22 -14.35 1.87 -12.99
CA ARG A 22 -14.85 1.92 -14.38
C ARG A 22 -14.89 0.51 -14.99
N GLY A 23 -16.00 0.14 -15.61
CA GLY A 23 -16.23 -1.18 -16.21
C GLY A 23 -16.70 -2.25 -15.23
N THR A 24 -16.20 -2.28 -14.00
CA THR A 24 -16.48 -3.34 -13.01
C THR A 24 -17.70 -3.03 -12.14
N SER A 25 -17.81 -1.81 -11.62
CA SER A 25 -18.86 -1.46 -10.64
C SER A 25 -20.28 -1.57 -11.22
N LYS A 26 -20.46 -1.24 -12.50
CA LYS A 26 -21.74 -1.42 -13.20
C LYS A 26 -22.10 -2.90 -13.38
N THR A 27 -21.12 -3.74 -13.61
CA THR A 27 -21.29 -5.20 -13.75
C THR A 27 -21.71 -5.81 -12.42
N ILE A 28 -21.06 -5.44 -11.32
CA ILE A 28 -21.41 -5.88 -9.97
C ILE A 28 -22.84 -5.44 -9.61
N ALA A 29 -23.21 -4.18 -9.89
CA ALA A 29 -24.56 -3.69 -9.65
C ALA A 29 -25.62 -4.49 -10.43
N ARG A 30 -25.32 -4.90 -11.67
CA ARG A 30 -26.21 -5.73 -12.50
C ARG A 30 -26.37 -7.13 -11.93
N ILE A 31 -25.27 -7.74 -11.43
CA ILE A 31 -25.28 -9.08 -10.81
C ILE A 31 -26.10 -9.09 -9.52
N LEU A 32 -26.01 -8.03 -8.72
CA LEU A 32 -26.68 -7.94 -7.40
C LEU A 32 -28.16 -7.54 -7.49
N ARG A 33 -28.57 -6.93 -8.60
CA ARG A 33 -29.96 -6.47 -8.82
C ARG A 33 -31.02 -7.56 -8.67
N PRO A 34 -30.87 -8.80 -9.21
CA PRO A 34 -31.84 -9.89 -9.04
C PRO A 34 -32.05 -10.31 -7.58
N TYR A 35 -31.06 -10.05 -6.72
CA TYR A 35 -31.12 -10.34 -5.29
C TYR A 35 -31.69 -9.17 -4.46
N ASN A 36 -32.28 -8.17 -5.11
CA ASN A 36 -32.79 -6.96 -4.48
C ASN A 36 -31.76 -6.17 -3.67
N ILE A 37 -30.47 -6.30 -4.03
CA ILE A 37 -29.37 -5.56 -3.43
C ILE A 37 -29.06 -4.33 -4.28
N ARG A 38 -29.23 -3.15 -3.70
CA ARG A 38 -28.86 -1.88 -4.31
C ARG A 38 -27.35 -1.64 -4.10
N VAL A 39 -26.66 -1.27 -5.16
CA VAL A 39 -25.24 -0.88 -5.08
C VAL A 39 -25.15 0.64 -5.09
N ALA A 40 -24.60 1.21 -4.02
CA ALA A 40 -24.20 2.62 -3.94
C ALA A 40 -22.69 2.72 -4.24
N HIS A 41 -22.29 3.69 -5.04
CA HIS A 41 -20.89 3.91 -5.37
C HIS A 41 -20.29 4.99 -4.46
N LYS A 42 -19.21 4.64 -3.76
CA LYS A 42 -18.41 5.58 -2.99
C LYS A 42 -17.17 5.97 -3.80
N PRO A 43 -16.88 7.26 -4.00
CA PRO A 43 -15.65 7.67 -4.67
C PRO A 43 -14.44 7.23 -3.84
N ILE A 44 -13.39 6.72 -4.50
CA ILE A 44 -12.13 6.34 -3.86
C ILE A 44 -11.47 7.56 -3.23
N PHE A 45 -11.61 8.73 -3.90
CA PHE A 45 -11.17 10.03 -3.39
C PHE A 45 -12.31 11.04 -3.45
N THR A 46 -12.50 11.78 -2.38
CA THR A 46 -13.42 12.93 -2.34
C THR A 46 -12.60 14.21 -2.50
N LEU A 47 -13.20 15.25 -3.14
CA LEU A 47 -12.60 16.58 -3.19
C LEU A 47 -12.25 17.11 -1.80
N GLN A 48 -13.06 16.79 -0.79
CA GLN A 48 -12.81 17.16 0.60
C GLN A 48 -11.48 16.58 1.09
N ARG A 49 -11.12 15.34 0.73
CA ARG A 49 -9.85 14.73 1.10
C ARG A 49 -8.66 15.37 0.38
N LEU A 50 -8.85 15.83 -0.87
CA LEU A 50 -7.86 16.61 -1.60
C LEU A 50 -7.68 18.01 -0.99
N LEU A 51 -8.78 18.67 -0.62
CA LEU A 51 -8.77 20.05 -0.10
C LEU A 51 -8.32 20.12 1.36
N THR A 52 -8.61 19.12 2.19
CA THR A 52 -8.17 19.08 3.59
C THR A 52 -6.68 18.74 3.74
N ASN A 53 -6.05 18.16 2.71
CA ASN A 53 -4.60 17.97 2.67
C ASN A 53 -3.82 19.23 2.25
N VAL A 54 -4.51 20.31 1.84
CA VAL A 54 -3.88 21.60 1.43
C VAL A 54 -3.41 22.44 2.63
N LYS A 55 -3.93 22.22 3.83
CA LYS A 55 -3.29 22.73 5.04
C LYS A 55 -2.12 21.80 5.36
N GLY A 56 -0.91 22.26 5.06
CA GLY A 56 0.33 21.58 5.38
C GLY A 56 0.30 21.08 6.83
N LYS A 57 -0.12 19.83 6.99
CA LYS A 57 0.34 19.08 8.13
C LYS A 57 1.80 18.90 7.82
N ASP A 58 2.64 19.57 8.60
CA ASP A 58 4.05 19.22 8.68
C ASP A 58 4.08 17.70 8.74
N GLU A 59 4.60 17.09 7.67
CA GLU A 59 4.84 15.64 7.65
C GLU A 59 5.99 15.44 8.63
N SER A 60 5.67 15.40 9.91
CA SER A 60 6.67 15.07 10.92
C SER A 60 7.14 13.66 10.57
N GLU A 61 8.44 13.50 10.40
CA GLU A 61 9.12 12.22 10.19
C GLU A 61 8.79 11.20 11.29
N ASP A 62 8.19 11.66 12.36
CA ASP A 62 7.73 10.92 13.54
C ASP A 62 6.34 10.30 13.41
N ARG A 63 5.74 10.33 12.22
CA ARG A 63 4.42 9.79 11.97
C ARG A 63 4.44 8.26 11.96
N PRO A 64 3.51 7.56 12.67
CA PRO A 64 3.43 6.10 12.65
C PRO A 64 2.90 5.58 11.30
N GLY A 65 3.27 4.34 10.98
CA GLY A 65 2.75 3.64 9.81
C GLY A 65 3.51 3.96 8.52
N ALA A 66 4.85 4.00 8.57
CA ALA A 66 5.68 4.31 7.42
C ALA A 66 6.03 3.06 6.58
N VAL A 67 6.02 3.23 5.26
CA VAL A 67 6.77 2.39 4.31
C VAL A 67 7.96 3.22 3.86
N TYR A 68 9.16 2.69 3.98
CA TYR A 68 10.40 3.44 3.85
C TYR A 68 11.44 2.71 3.02
N LYS A 69 12.40 3.47 2.50
CA LYS A 69 13.53 3.01 1.68
C LYS A 69 14.84 3.40 2.34
N MET A 70 15.79 2.49 2.35
CA MET A 70 17.19 2.71 2.75
C MET A 70 18.12 2.19 1.67
N ASN A 71 19.25 2.84 1.48
CA ASN A 71 20.25 2.44 0.50
C ASN A 71 21.53 1.95 1.20
N CYS A 72 22.32 1.15 0.49
CA CYS A 72 23.69 0.86 0.86
C CYS A 72 24.60 2.02 0.42
N CYS A 73 25.64 2.34 1.18
CA CYS A 73 26.64 3.35 0.81
C CYS A 73 27.57 2.86 -0.30
N ASP A 74 27.87 1.55 -0.34
CA ASP A 74 28.96 0.97 -1.08
C ASP A 74 28.51 0.19 -2.33
N CYS A 75 27.21 -0.04 -2.47
CA CYS A 75 26.65 -0.73 -3.64
C CYS A 75 25.22 -0.26 -3.93
N GLN A 76 24.62 -0.76 -5.02
CA GLN A 76 23.27 -0.40 -5.43
C GLN A 76 22.15 -1.09 -4.62
N ALA A 77 22.49 -1.87 -3.59
CA ALA A 77 21.53 -2.60 -2.81
C ALA A 77 20.59 -1.64 -2.05
N THR A 78 19.31 -1.94 -2.11
CA THR A 78 18.24 -1.14 -1.51
C THR A 78 17.43 -2.01 -0.58
N TYR A 79 17.04 -1.47 0.56
CA TYR A 79 16.10 -2.11 1.47
C TYR A 79 14.81 -1.28 1.53
N ILE A 80 13.68 -1.94 1.37
CA ILE A 80 12.34 -1.36 1.57
C ILE A 80 11.71 -2.07 2.76
N GLY A 81 11.15 -1.32 3.70
CA GLY A 81 10.53 -1.90 4.88
C GLY A 81 9.26 -1.17 5.26
N GLU A 82 8.49 -1.82 6.11
CA GLU A 82 7.33 -1.22 6.74
C GLU A 82 7.50 -1.13 8.26
N THR A 83 6.77 -0.24 8.88
CA THR A 83 6.67 -0.15 10.34
C THR A 83 5.34 0.44 10.76
N GLY A 84 4.68 -0.19 11.74
CA GLY A 84 3.51 0.39 12.42
C GLY A 84 3.89 1.52 13.39
N ARG A 85 5.18 1.69 13.70
CA ARG A 85 5.74 2.76 14.55
C ARG A 85 6.28 3.91 13.69
N ASN A 86 6.91 4.90 14.32
CA ASN A 86 7.60 5.95 13.58
C ASN A 86 8.91 5.41 12.94
N LEU A 87 9.36 6.09 11.89
CA LEU A 87 10.54 5.69 11.13
C LEU A 87 11.81 5.74 11.99
N THR A 88 11.98 6.76 12.81
CA THR A 88 13.16 6.97 13.68
C THR A 88 13.38 5.79 14.63
N MET A 89 12.32 5.28 15.25
CA MET A 89 12.40 4.10 16.11
C MET A 89 12.80 2.86 15.30
N ARG A 90 12.21 2.69 14.12
CA ARG A 90 12.53 1.54 13.25
C ARG A 90 13.97 1.56 12.76
N LEU A 91 14.50 2.71 12.39
CA LEU A 91 15.92 2.87 12.01
C LEU A 91 16.85 2.55 13.17
N THR A 92 16.49 2.93 14.39
CA THR A 92 17.24 2.58 15.59
C THR A 92 17.30 1.07 15.80
N GLU A 93 16.20 0.34 15.59
CA GLU A 93 16.15 -1.11 15.64
C GLU A 93 17.07 -1.75 14.59
N HIS A 94 17.05 -1.26 13.36
CA HIS A 94 17.94 -1.74 12.31
C HIS A 94 19.43 -1.51 12.66
N LYS A 95 19.78 -0.32 13.18
CA LYS A 95 21.15 -0.03 13.66
C LYS A 95 21.58 -1.01 14.75
N TRP A 96 20.70 -1.29 15.71
CA TRP A 96 20.97 -2.28 16.75
C TRP A 96 21.13 -3.68 16.22
N ALA A 97 20.27 -4.13 15.31
CA ALA A 97 20.36 -5.44 14.65
C ALA A 97 21.68 -5.59 13.89
N THR A 98 22.09 -4.56 13.15
CA THR A 98 23.37 -4.53 12.42
C THR A 98 24.55 -4.62 13.37
N LYS A 99 24.55 -3.83 14.45
CA LYS A 99 25.62 -3.87 15.48
C LYS A 99 25.69 -5.25 16.18
N LYS A 100 24.55 -5.90 16.40
CA LYS A 100 24.49 -7.23 17.04
C LYS A 100 24.79 -8.37 16.08
N GLY A 101 24.75 -8.14 14.78
CA GLY A 101 24.95 -9.20 13.76
C GLY A 101 23.72 -10.10 13.60
N ASP A 102 22.52 -9.57 13.69
CA ASP A 102 21.29 -10.35 13.59
C ASP A 102 20.97 -10.72 12.12
N LEU A 103 21.23 -11.98 11.76
CA LEU A 103 20.99 -12.52 10.42
C LEU A 103 19.51 -12.57 10.00
N ASN A 104 18.56 -12.41 10.93
CA ASN A 104 17.14 -12.29 10.58
C ASN A 104 16.78 -10.90 10.05
N ASN A 105 17.69 -9.94 10.20
CA ASN A 105 17.52 -8.60 9.67
C ASN A 105 18.29 -8.45 8.35
N ASN A 106 17.62 -8.19 7.25
CA ASN A 106 18.23 -8.17 5.92
C ASN A 106 19.34 -7.11 5.76
N THR A 107 19.25 -5.97 6.45
CA THR A 107 20.30 -4.94 6.43
C THR A 107 21.54 -5.39 7.21
N ALA A 108 21.34 -6.07 8.34
CA ALA A 108 22.41 -6.64 9.14
C ALA A 108 23.07 -7.81 8.39
N GLU A 109 22.30 -8.68 7.76
CA GLU A 109 22.79 -9.78 6.92
C GLU A 109 23.65 -9.25 5.76
N HIS A 110 23.18 -8.19 5.07
CA HIS A 110 23.95 -7.54 4.01
C HIS A 110 25.28 -6.99 4.53
N HIS A 111 25.25 -6.21 5.63
CA HIS A 111 26.45 -5.67 6.26
C HIS A 111 27.45 -6.76 6.62
N LEU A 112 27.00 -7.87 7.25
CA LEU A 112 27.88 -8.97 7.65
C LEU A 112 28.52 -9.70 6.48
N LYS A 113 27.77 -9.91 5.39
CA LYS A 113 28.26 -10.64 4.22
C LYS A 113 29.20 -9.82 3.35
N THR A 114 29.02 -8.52 3.28
CA THR A 114 29.72 -7.65 2.34
C THR A 114 30.66 -6.66 3.00
N SER A 115 30.55 -6.46 4.32
CA SER A 115 31.18 -5.36 5.07
C SER A 115 30.78 -3.95 4.61
N HIS A 116 29.71 -3.85 3.82
CA HIS A 116 29.21 -2.57 3.33
C HIS A 116 28.48 -1.79 4.42
N ALA A 117 28.58 -0.47 4.38
CA ALA A 117 27.86 0.42 5.27
C ALA A 117 26.43 0.68 4.76
N ILE A 118 25.48 0.81 5.68
CA ILE A 118 24.10 1.21 5.36
C ILE A 118 23.96 2.72 5.54
N ASP A 119 23.34 3.38 4.58
CA ASP A 119 23.06 4.81 4.64
C ASP A 119 21.80 5.08 5.48
N TRP A 120 22.04 5.28 6.78
CA TRP A 120 20.97 5.57 7.74
C TRP A 120 20.40 6.99 7.62
N VAL A 121 21.16 7.90 7.01
CA VAL A 121 20.79 9.32 6.91
C VAL A 121 19.87 9.58 5.74
N SER A 122 20.09 8.88 4.62
CA SER A 122 19.26 8.97 3.42
C SER A 122 17.98 8.14 3.48
N ALA A 123 17.69 7.53 4.63
CA ALA A 123 16.44 6.78 4.79
C ALA A 123 15.24 7.69 4.54
N THR A 124 14.42 7.34 3.57
CA THR A 124 13.27 8.14 3.14
C THR A 124 11.96 7.41 3.34
N CYS A 125 10.93 8.12 3.79
CA CYS A 125 9.59 7.59 3.83
C CYS A 125 8.96 7.67 2.43
N LEU A 126 8.52 6.53 1.89
CA LEU A 126 7.84 6.45 0.60
C LEU A 126 6.36 6.79 0.72
N THR A 127 5.72 6.33 1.80
CA THR A 127 4.31 6.56 2.07
C THR A 127 3.94 6.19 3.50
N TYR A 128 2.74 6.61 3.92
CA TYR A 128 2.19 6.27 5.24
C TYR A 128 0.86 5.54 5.13
N SER A 129 0.64 4.57 6.02
CA SER A 129 -0.65 3.93 6.21
C SER A 129 -0.79 3.43 7.63
N THR A 130 -1.93 3.67 8.26
CA THR A 130 -2.28 3.11 9.57
C THR A 130 -2.85 1.69 9.47
N ASN A 131 -3.17 1.24 8.26
CA ASN A 131 -3.69 -0.10 8.01
C ASN A 131 -2.55 -1.06 7.71
N TYR A 132 -2.37 -2.08 8.54
CA TYR A 132 -1.31 -3.09 8.45
C TYR A 132 -1.27 -3.82 7.10
N TYR A 133 -2.40 -4.30 6.61
CA TYR A 133 -2.45 -5.02 5.33
C TYR A 133 -2.06 -4.12 4.15
N ARG A 134 -2.43 -2.84 4.24
CA ARG A 134 -2.01 -1.86 3.23
C ARG A 134 -0.51 -1.59 3.30
N GLN A 135 0.10 -1.55 4.50
CA GLN A 135 1.55 -1.39 4.65
C GLN A 135 2.30 -2.54 3.98
N ILE A 136 1.95 -3.79 4.29
CA ILE A 136 2.56 -4.98 3.67
C ILE A 136 2.41 -4.98 2.15
N THR A 137 1.22 -4.63 1.64
CA THR A 137 0.99 -4.56 0.20
C THR A 137 1.85 -3.49 -0.46
N LEU A 138 2.00 -2.33 0.17
CA LEU A 138 2.83 -1.23 -0.33
C LEU A 138 4.31 -1.56 -0.25
N GLU A 139 4.78 -2.19 0.83
CA GLU A 139 6.14 -2.71 0.94
C GLU A 139 6.45 -3.67 -0.20
N SER A 140 5.61 -4.69 -0.40
CA SER A 140 5.76 -5.63 -1.51
C SER A 140 5.71 -4.96 -2.88
N TRP A 141 4.83 -3.97 -3.06
CA TRP A 141 4.73 -3.19 -4.29
C TRP A 141 6.03 -2.45 -4.60
N PHE A 142 6.55 -1.67 -3.64
CA PHE A 142 7.78 -0.91 -3.83
C PHE A 142 9.00 -1.82 -3.97
N THR A 143 9.05 -2.94 -3.24
CA THR A 143 10.13 -3.93 -3.36
C THR A 143 10.18 -4.54 -4.77
N ASN A 144 9.03 -4.84 -5.37
CA ASN A 144 8.99 -5.36 -6.75
C ASN A 144 9.30 -4.31 -7.82
N LEU A 145 9.26 -3.03 -7.50
CA LEU A 145 9.73 -1.97 -8.40
C LEU A 145 11.25 -1.77 -8.36
N GLU A 146 11.90 -2.21 -7.28
CA GLU A 146 13.36 -2.07 -7.10
C GLU A 146 14.08 -3.34 -7.55
N GLN A 147 14.96 -3.22 -8.55
CA GLN A 147 15.69 -4.38 -9.08
C GLN A 147 16.77 -4.90 -8.10
N THR A 148 17.23 -4.05 -7.20
CA THR A 148 18.33 -4.32 -6.25
C THR A 148 17.86 -4.47 -4.80
N ALA A 149 16.59 -4.82 -4.61
CA ALA A 149 16.00 -4.95 -3.29
C ALA A 149 16.57 -6.14 -2.51
N LEU A 150 16.98 -5.90 -1.26
CA LEU A 150 17.46 -6.91 -0.32
C LEU A 150 16.32 -7.69 0.36
N ASN A 151 15.10 -7.24 0.19
CA ASN A 151 13.96 -7.74 0.95
C ASN A 151 13.54 -9.16 0.58
N ARG A 152 13.14 -9.87 1.63
CA ARG A 152 12.26 -11.04 1.54
C ARG A 152 10.83 -10.57 1.88
N CYS A 153 10.13 -9.96 0.92
CA CYS A 153 8.76 -9.50 1.15
C CYS A 153 7.71 -10.58 0.85
N GLN A 154 6.49 -10.36 1.33
CA GLN A 154 5.34 -11.18 0.96
C GLN A 154 5.06 -11.04 -0.55
N PRO A 155 4.66 -12.12 -1.23
CA PRO A 155 4.29 -12.01 -2.64
C PRO A 155 3.10 -11.05 -2.80
N LEU A 156 3.11 -10.28 -3.88
CA LEU A 156 1.96 -9.44 -4.22
C LEU A 156 0.75 -10.30 -4.58
N PRO A 157 -0.45 -9.90 -4.15
CA PRO A 157 -1.67 -10.52 -4.67
C PRO A 157 -1.74 -10.39 -6.20
N THR A 158 -2.15 -11.46 -6.89
CA THR A 158 -2.17 -11.57 -8.36
C THR A 158 -2.74 -10.34 -9.12
N PRO A 159 -3.79 -9.65 -8.64
CA PRO A 159 -4.27 -8.43 -9.31
C PRO A 159 -3.23 -7.32 -9.40
N TYR A 160 -2.36 -7.20 -8.38
CA TYR A 160 -1.30 -6.18 -8.34
C TYR A 160 -0.09 -6.56 -9.18
N GLU A 161 0.28 -7.84 -9.25
CA GLU A 161 1.34 -8.34 -10.15
C GLU A 161 1.06 -7.97 -11.61
N ARG A 162 -0.20 -8.12 -12.05
CA ARG A 162 -0.62 -7.73 -13.39
C ARG A 162 -0.48 -6.23 -13.68
N LEU A 163 -0.55 -5.40 -12.65
CA LEU A 163 -0.36 -3.95 -12.79
C LEU A 163 1.11 -3.57 -12.94
N LEU A 164 2.01 -4.29 -12.27
CA LEU A 164 3.47 -4.11 -12.42
C LEU A 164 3.91 -4.45 -13.85
N ASN A 165 3.48 -5.60 -14.37
CA ASN A 165 3.87 -6.09 -15.69
C ASN A 165 3.32 -5.25 -16.87
N ARG A 166 2.38 -4.33 -16.64
CA ARG A 166 1.88 -3.40 -17.67
C ARG A 166 2.72 -2.14 -17.85
N LYS A 167 3.70 -1.89 -16.99
CA LYS A 167 4.56 -0.71 -17.03
C LYS A 167 5.95 -0.98 -17.64
N GLN A 168 6.21 -2.22 -18.02
CA GLN A 168 7.36 -2.60 -18.85
C GLN A 168 6.91 -2.72 -20.30
#